data_80e9d7b6394245aed762a815f69f9f11
#
_entry.id   80e9d7b6394245aed762a815f69f9f11
#
_cell.length_a   1.000
_cell.length_b   1.000
_cell.length_c   1.000
_cell.angle_alpha   90.00
_cell.angle_beta   90.00
_cell.angle_gamma   90.00
#
_symmetry.space_group_name_H-M   'P 1'
#
loop_
_entity.id
_entity.type
_entity.pdbx_description
1 polymer ?
#
loop_
_entity_poly.entity_id
_entity_poly.type
_entity_poly.pdbx_seq_one_letter_code
_entity_poly.pdbx_strand_id
1 'polypeptide(L)'
;PVQIIVGANAGGGIDTAARLIGKYMEKYMGQSFVVTNTTGGAGSIAANDVKNAKADGYTFLVAHEAILTNKIAGTTDFDYDAFACAGIPFQVYTTCLLSKKYASVPELADAAKASPGTIKFGTELATNDTAIIAMMEDNFGVSFQLVDAGAVSDQIASMMGDHIDFMKAPVGLAKDYVASGDFHILAFFNQEHNPDYPDVPTMKEEGVDFVVDKFFGCFFPKDTDPAIIEKFSSALEQICQDPDFQKEAADVMYG
;
A
#
# COMPACT_ATOMS: atom_id res chain seq x y z
N PRO A 1 15.60 -14.50 -20.62
CA PRO A 1 15.29 -13.55 -19.54
C PRO A 1 14.01 -13.95 -18.81
N VAL A 2 13.93 -13.64 -17.55
CA VAL A 2 12.71 -13.76 -16.76
C VAL A 2 11.87 -12.50 -16.97
N GLN A 3 10.58 -12.67 -17.20
CA GLN A 3 9.62 -11.57 -17.40
C GLN A 3 8.96 -11.20 -16.07
N ILE A 4 9.03 -9.93 -15.72
CA ILE A 4 8.27 -9.36 -14.59
C ILE A 4 7.11 -8.57 -15.18
N ILE A 5 5.90 -9.04 -14.98
CA ILE A 5 4.69 -8.36 -15.46
C ILE A 5 4.18 -7.43 -14.36
N VAL A 6 3.83 -6.20 -14.74
CA VAL A 6 3.33 -5.15 -13.84
C VAL A 6 2.04 -4.56 -14.39
N GLY A 7 1.00 -4.54 -13.57
CA GLY A 7 -0.34 -4.04 -13.94
C GLY A 7 -0.50 -2.51 -13.87
N ALA A 8 0.60 -1.74 -13.86
CA ALA A 8 0.58 -0.30 -13.69
C ALA A 8 1.46 0.41 -14.73
N ASN A 9 1.29 1.73 -14.83
CA ASN A 9 2.14 2.56 -15.68
C ASN A 9 3.60 2.58 -15.18
N ALA A 10 4.53 2.74 -16.11
CA ALA A 10 5.95 2.92 -15.79
C ALA A 10 6.15 4.15 -14.89
N GLY A 11 7.05 4.02 -13.90
CA GLY A 11 7.36 5.07 -12.93
C GLY A 11 6.43 5.12 -11.71
N GLY A 12 5.38 4.30 -11.66
CA GLY A 12 4.55 4.14 -10.46
C GLY A 12 5.22 3.25 -9.41
N GLY A 13 4.70 3.25 -8.18
CA GLY A 13 5.29 2.51 -7.05
C GLY A 13 5.52 1.03 -7.32
N ILE A 14 4.55 0.33 -7.93
CA ILE A 14 4.67 -1.09 -8.27
C ILE A 14 5.71 -1.34 -9.39
N ASP A 15 5.81 -0.44 -10.38
CA ASP A 15 6.83 -0.53 -11.43
C ASP A 15 8.24 -0.32 -10.86
N THR A 16 8.37 0.66 -9.96
CA THR A 16 9.63 0.95 -9.25
C THR A 16 10.06 -0.25 -8.40
N ALA A 17 9.13 -0.85 -7.63
CA ALA A 17 9.37 -2.06 -6.88
C ALA A 17 9.82 -3.22 -7.78
N ALA A 18 9.12 -3.46 -8.90
CA ALA A 18 9.44 -4.52 -9.85
C ALA A 18 10.84 -4.36 -10.47
N ARG A 19 11.22 -3.12 -10.83
CA ARG A 19 12.56 -2.83 -11.36
C ARG A 19 13.65 -3.04 -10.32
N LEU A 20 13.39 -2.66 -9.08
CA LEU A 20 14.33 -2.86 -7.98
C LEU A 20 14.51 -4.37 -7.69
N ILE A 21 13.41 -5.13 -7.61
CA ILE A 21 13.46 -6.60 -7.52
C ILE A 21 14.28 -7.17 -8.68
N GLY A 22 13.96 -6.81 -9.92
CA GLY A 22 14.64 -7.34 -11.12
C GLY A 22 16.14 -7.08 -11.10
N LYS A 23 16.57 -5.86 -10.76
CA LYS A 23 17.97 -5.46 -10.65
C LYS A 23 18.75 -6.34 -9.69
N TYR A 24 18.20 -6.59 -8.50
CA TYR A 24 18.91 -7.39 -7.49
C TYR A 24 18.75 -8.89 -7.73
N MET A 25 17.61 -9.36 -8.24
CA MET A 25 17.47 -10.77 -8.64
C MET A 25 18.43 -11.15 -9.76
N GLU A 26 18.74 -10.23 -10.71
CA GLU A 26 19.80 -10.47 -11.71
C GLU A 26 21.16 -10.71 -11.05
N LYS A 27 21.52 -9.93 -10.02
CA LYS A 27 22.75 -10.10 -9.24
C LYS A 27 22.83 -11.47 -8.57
N TYR A 28 21.75 -11.95 -7.97
CA TYR A 28 21.74 -13.18 -7.16
C TYR A 28 21.43 -14.44 -7.95
N MET A 29 20.64 -14.35 -9.04
CA MET A 29 20.27 -15.51 -9.86
C MET A 29 21.09 -15.66 -11.14
N GLY A 30 21.86 -14.65 -11.54
CA GLY A 30 22.71 -14.68 -12.75
C GLY A 30 21.90 -14.74 -14.06
N GLN A 31 20.64 -14.31 -14.03
CA GLN A 31 19.77 -14.23 -15.20
C GLN A 31 19.20 -12.83 -15.33
N SER A 32 18.98 -12.36 -16.56
CA SER A 32 18.34 -11.06 -16.76
C SER A 32 16.85 -11.09 -16.46
N PHE A 33 16.38 -10.03 -15.81
CA PHE A 33 14.98 -9.78 -15.49
C PHE A 33 14.49 -8.56 -16.26
N VAL A 34 13.35 -8.69 -16.95
CA VAL A 34 12.80 -7.65 -17.81
C VAL A 34 11.40 -7.29 -17.33
N VAL A 35 11.19 -6.02 -16.98
CA VAL A 35 9.88 -5.51 -16.56
C VAL A 35 9.05 -5.13 -17.77
N THR A 36 7.82 -5.62 -17.82
CA THR A 36 6.80 -5.31 -18.83
C THR A 36 5.55 -4.75 -18.16
N ASN A 37 5.16 -3.53 -18.55
CA ASN A 37 3.97 -2.87 -18.04
C ASN A 37 2.75 -3.23 -18.89
N THR A 38 1.82 -3.99 -18.31
CA THR A 38 0.54 -4.40 -18.92
C THR A 38 -0.60 -3.71 -18.17
N THR A 39 -0.94 -2.50 -18.62
CA THR A 39 -1.93 -1.66 -17.94
C THR A 39 -3.36 -2.01 -18.30
N GLY A 40 -4.31 -1.66 -17.42
CA GLY A 40 -5.75 -1.78 -17.63
C GLY A 40 -6.46 -2.60 -16.55
N GLY A 41 -7.74 -2.29 -16.34
CA GLY A 41 -8.61 -2.98 -15.39
C GLY A 41 -8.06 -3.01 -13.96
N ALA A 42 -7.45 -1.93 -13.48
CA ALA A 42 -6.79 -1.89 -12.18
C ALA A 42 -5.79 -3.05 -11.97
N GLY A 43 -5.04 -3.42 -13.02
CA GLY A 43 -4.06 -4.51 -12.99
C GLY A 43 -4.62 -5.91 -13.28
N SER A 44 -5.92 -6.04 -13.50
CA SER A 44 -6.56 -7.34 -13.78
C SER A 44 -6.08 -7.99 -15.09
N ILE A 45 -5.73 -7.17 -16.10
CA ILE A 45 -5.20 -7.68 -17.37
C ILE A 45 -3.84 -8.35 -17.12
N ALA A 46 -2.91 -7.67 -16.45
CA ALA A 46 -1.60 -8.22 -16.09
C ALA A 46 -1.72 -9.50 -15.25
N ALA A 47 -2.61 -9.49 -14.26
CA ALA A 47 -2.86 -10.67 -13.42
C ALA A 47 -3.40 -11.86 -14.22
N ASN A 48 -4.33 -11.60 -15.15
CA ASN A 48 -4.87 -12.66 -16.02
C ASN A 48 -3.82 -13.20 -17.00
N ASP A 49 -2.96 -12.34 -17.53
CA ASP A 49 -1.86 -12.76 -18.42
C ASP A 49 -0.89 -13.71 -17.71
N VAL A 50 -0.50 -13.38 -16.47
CA VAL A 50 0.40 -14.23 -15.68
C VAL A 50 -0.30 -15.50 -15.20
N LYS A 51 -1.56 -15.42 -14.76
CA LYS A 51 -2.36 -16.60 -14.40
C LYS A 51 -2.35 -17.67 -15.52
N ASN A 52 -2.42 -17.22 -16.78
CA ASN A 52 -2.47 -18.10 -17.96
C ASN A 52 -1.09 -18.33 -18.62
N ALA A 53 -0.02 -17.80 -18.07
CA ALA A 53 1.33 -17.99 -18.59
C ALA A 53 1.81 -19.44 -18.32
N LYS A 54 2.92 -19.82 -18.98
CA LYS A 54 3.55 -21.12 -18.70
C LYS A 54 4.11 -21.13 -17.28
N ALA A 55 3.87 -22.21 -16.57
CA ALA A 55 4.35 -22.43 -15.20
C ALA A 55 5.83 -22.92 -15.17
N ASP A 56 6.69 -22.31 -15.98
CA ASP A 56 8.09 -22.69 -16.16
C ASP A 56 9.09 -21.84 -15.36
N GLY A 57 8.58 -20.88 -14.56
CA GLY A 57 9.39 -19.99 -13.72
C GLY A 57 9.99 -18.79 -14.46
N TYR A 58 9.65 -18.58 -15.75
CA TYR A 58 10.18 -17.45 -16.53
C TYR A 58 9.23 -16.27 -16.64
N THR A 59 8.05 -16.33 -16.03
CA THR A 59 7.08 -15.22 -16.00
C THR A 59 6.43 -15.15 -14.63
N PHE A 60 6.46 -13.98 -14.01
CA PHE A 60 5.74 -13.72 -12.77
C PHE A 60 5.19 -12.28 -12.72
N LEU A 61 4.22 -12.09 -11.86
CA LEU A 61 3.54 -10.84 -11.59
C LEU A 61 4.14 -10.19 -10.34
N VAL A 62 4.44 -8.90 -10.39
CA VAL A 62 4.56 -8.09 -9.19
C VAL A 62 3.23 -7.37 -8.98
N ALA A 63 2.59 -7.64 -7.85
CA ALA A 63 1.25 -7.12 -7.55
C ALA A 63 1.08 -6.83 -6.05
N HIS A 64 0.00 -6.16 -5.75
CA HIS A 64 -0.45 -5.80 -4.41
C HIS A 64 -1.91 -6.25 -4.20
N GLU A 65 -2.62 -5.65 -3.24
CA GLU A 65 -4.00 -5.96 -2.88
C GLU A 65 -5.01 -5.88 -4.05
N ALA A 66 -4.63 -5.30 -5.18
CA ALA A 66 -5.50 -5.21 -6.37
C ALA A 66 -5.98 -6.58 -6.89
N ILE A 67 -5.22 -7.66 -6.67
CA ILE A 67 -5.68 -9.02 -7.03
C ILE A 67 -6.99 -9.34 -6.30
N LEU A 68 -7.06 -9.08 -5.00
CA LEU A 68 -8.24 -9.34 -4.18
C LEU A 68 -9.37 -8.33 -4.45
N THR A 69 -9.04 -7.05 -4.55
CA THR A 69 -10.04 -6.00 -4.78
C THR A 69 -10.72 -6.15 -6.14
N ASN A 70 -10.01 -6.58 -7.17
CA ASN A 70 -10.58 -6.91 -8.48
C ASN A 70 -11.60 -8.05 -8.42
N LYS A 71 -11.35 -9.09 -7.60
CA LYS A 71 -12.32 -10.17 -7.38
C LYS A 71 -13.56 -9.66 -6.65
N ILE A 72 -13.38 -8.89 -5.58
CA ILE A 72 -14.48 -8.31 -4.80
C ILE A 72 -15.34 -7.39 -5.69
N ALA A 73 -14.72 -6.61 -6.56
CA ALA A 73 -15.40 -5.74 -7.52
C ALA A 73 -16.03 -6.50 -8.71
N GLY A 74 -15.82 -7.82 -8.82
CA GLY A 74 -16.32 -8.64 -9.94
C GLY A 74 -15.59 -8.41 -11.27
N THR A 75 -14.42 -7.76 -11.26
CA THR A 75 -13.58 -7.54 -12.44
C THR A 75 -12.85 -8.83 -12.84
N THR A 76 -12.51 -9.67 -11.88
CA THR A 76 -11.93 -11.01 -12.07
C THR A 76 -12.75 -12.06 -11.35
N ASP A 77 -12.66 -13.33 -11.80
CA ASP A 77 -13.24 -14.50 -11.15
C ASP A 77 -12.26 -15.20 -10.17
N PHE A 78 -11.04 -14.69 -10.05
CA PHE A 78 -9.93 -15.25 -9.26
C PHE A 78 -9.34 -14.22 -8.29
N ASP A 79 -8.65 -14.75 -7.27
CA ASP A 79 -7.82 -13.99 -6.31
C ASP A 79 -6.42 -14.60 -6.20
N TYR A 80 -5.76 -14.45 -5.03
CA TYR A 80 -4.42 -15.00 -4.78
C TYR A 80 -4.32 -16.51 -4.95
N ASP A 81 -5.43 -17.25 -4.80
CA ASP A 81 -5.48 -18.72 -4.98
C ASP A 81 -5.15 -19.16 -6.41
N ALA A 82 -5.19 -18.26 -7.38
CA ALA A 82 -4.79 -18.49 -8.75
C ALA A 82 -3.28 -18.46 -8.98
N PHE A 83 -2.48 -18.20 -7.95
CA PHE A 83 -1.04 -18.01 -8.04
C PHE A 83 -0.27 -18.81 -7.01
N ALA A 84 1.03 -19.02 -7.28
CA ALA A 84 2.03 -19.43 -6.31
C ALA A 84 2.82 -18.17 -5.87
N CYS A 85 2.70 -17.78 -4.60
CA CYS A 85 3.43 -16.65 -4.05
C CYS A 85 4.86 -17.08 -3.71
N ALA A 86 5.85 -16.37 -4.28
CA ALA A 86 7.26 -16.62 -3.99
C ALA A 86 7.82 -15.71 -2.88
N GLY A 87 7.06 -14.70 -2.44
CA GLY A 87 7.42 -13.83 -1.33
C GLY A 87 6.91 -12.41 -1.50
N ILE A 88 7.00 -11.66 -0.40
CA ILE A 88 6.58 -10.25 -0.29
C ILE A 88 7.81 -9.44 0.14
N PRO A 89 8.64 -8.96 -0.81
CA PRO A 89 9.87 -8.23 -0.48
C PRO A 89 9.64 -6.82 0.03
N PHE A 90 8.46 -6.25 -0.20
CA PHE A 90 8.09 -4.92 0.28
C PHE A 90 6.78 -4.98 1.03
N GLN A 91 6.83 -4.55 2.27
CA GLN A 91 5.66 -4.29 3.08
C GLN A 91 5.74 -2.86 3.60
N VAL A 92 4.69 -2.08 3.38
CA VAL A 92 4.65 -0.65 3.70
C VAL A 92 3.90 -0.44 4.98
N TYR A 93 4.63 -0.25 6.06
CA TYR A 93 4.09 0.02 7.39
C TYR A 93 3.98 1.51 7.67
N THR A 94 3.33 2.28 6.81
CA THR A 94 3.47 3.73 6.94
C THR A 94 2.21 4.52 6.67
N THR A 95 1.07 3.87 6.52
CA THR A 95 -0.19 4.60 6.35
C THR A 95 -0.70 5.07 7.71
N CYS A 96 -0.92 6.36 7.83
CA CYS A 96 -1.37 6.99 9.07
C CYS A 96 -2.57 7.91 8.82
N LEU A 97 -3.30 8.17 9.89
CA LEU A 97 -4.31 9.21 9.98
C LEU A 97 -3.63 10.51 10.41
N LEU A 98 -3.82 11.56 9.64
CA LEU A 98 -3.19 12.87 9.82
C LEU A 98 -4.23 13.95 10.06
N SER A 99 -3.91 14.91 10.92
CA SER A 99 -4.66 16.14 11.09
C SER A 99 -3.75 17.32 11.38
N LYS A 100 -4.13 18.50 10.89
CA LYS A 100 -3.55 19.78 11.28
C LYS A 100 -4.13 20.28 12.62
N LYS A 101 -5.35 19.87 12.95
CA LYS A 101 -6.20 20.47 13.95
C LYS A 101 -6.32 19.65 15.23
N TYR A 102 -6.29 18.33 15.09
CA TYR A 102 -6.46 17.40 16.21
C TYR A 102 -5.15 16.65 16.45
N ALA A 103 -4.84 16.42 17.72
CA ALA A 103 -3.59 15.74 18.12
C ALA A 103 -3.77 14.24 18.40
N SER A 104 -5.02 13.75 18.47
CA SER A 104 -5.31 12.34 18.74
C SER A 104 -6.66 11.91 18.14
N VAL A 105 -6.86 10.59 18.01
CA VAL A 105 -8.15 10.02 17.57
C VAL A 105 -9.29 10.34 18.56
N PRO A 106 -9.11 10.22 19.89
CA PRO A 106 -10.13 10.65 20.84
C PRO A 106 -10.54 12.11 20.71
N GLU A 107 -9.60 13.03 20.50
CA GLU A 107 -9.90 14.45 20.31
C GLU A 107 -10.73 14.69 19.04
N LEU A 108 -10.36 14.02 17.94
CA LEU A 108 -11.12 14.05 16.68
C LEU A 108 -12.55 13.51 16.89
N ALA A 109 -12.69 12.39 17.58
CA ALA A 109 -14.00 11.77 17.85
C ALA A 109 -14.88 12.65 18.74
N ASP A 110 -14.32 13.28 19.77
CA ASP A 110 -15.07 14.18 20.65
C ASP A 110 -15.52 15.45 19.90
N ALA A 111 -14.68 16.01 19.04
CA ALA A 111 -15.06 17.12 18.18
C ALA A 111 -16.17 16.72 17.19
N ALA A 112 -16.12 15.52 16.62
CA ALA A 112 -17.16 15.02 15.73
C ALA A 112 -18.50 14.76 16.46
N LYS A 113 -18.46 14.31 17.72
CA LYS A 113 -19.66 14.20 18.57
C LYS A 113 -20.28 15.55 18.85
N ALA A 114 -19.46 16.58 19.11
CA ALA A 114 -19.92 17.93 19.37
C ALA A 114 -20.51 18.62 18.14
N SER A 115 -20.06 18.23 16.93
CA SER A 115 -20.47 18.85 15.66
C SER A 115 -20.65 17.79 14.56
N PRO A 116 -21.72 16.96 14.63
CA PRO A 116 -21.92 15.84 13.71
C PRO A 116 -21.95 16.28 12.24
N GLY A 117 -21.23 15.57 11.37
CA GLY A 117 -21.22 15.78 9.92
C GLY A 117 -20.52 17.06 9.46
N THR A 118 -19.81 17.77 10.35
CA THR A 118 -19.11 19.01 9.98
C THR A 118 -17.60 18.84 9.80
N ILE A 119 -17.02 17.80 10.42
CA ILE A 119 -15.59 17.51 10.33
C ILE A 119 -15.30 16.82 8.99
N LYS A 120 -14.38 17.38 8.23
CA LYS A 120 -14.12 17.04 6.85
C LYS A 120 -12.95 16.08 6.72
N PHE A 121 -13.21 14.89 6.16
CA PHE A 121 -12.20 13.95 5.73
C PHE A 121 -11.87 14.14 4.25
N GLY A 122 -10.60 14.42 3.95
CA GLY A 122 -10.10 14.46 2.58
C GLY A 122 -9.82 13.08 2.03
N THR A 123 -10.35 12.76 0.85
CA THR A 123 -10.18 11.48 0.18
C THR A 123 -10.05 11.66 -1.33
N GLU A 124 -9.61 10.61 -2.00
CA GLU A 124 -9.83 10.38 -3.43
C GLU A 124 -10.99 9.41 -3.58
N LEU A 125 -11.98 9.74 -4.40
CA LEU A 125 -13.17 8.90 -4.58
C LEU A 125 -12.82 7.50 -5.13
N ALA A 126 -13.61 6.50 -4.75
CA ALA A 126 -13.44 5.09 -5.11
C ALA A 126 -12.20 4.41 -4.51
N THR A 127 -11.71 4.90 -3.39
CA THR A 127 -10.67 4.26 -2.57
C THR A 127 -11.28 3.48 -1.39
N ASN A 128 -10.43 2.79 -0.61
CA ASN A 128 -10.86 2.12 0.63
C ASN A 128 -11.20 3.09 1.78
N ASP A 129 -11.03 4.38 1.58
CA ASP A 129 -11.25 5.42 2.59
C ASP A 129 -12.70 5.47 3.06
N THR A 130 -13.65 5.23 2.15
CA THR A 130 -15.08 5.17 2.52
C THR A 130 -15.39 4.06 3.52
N ALA A 131 -14.72 2.91 3.40
CA ALA A 131 -14.86 1.81 4.35
C ALA A 131 -14.23 2.17 5.70
N ILE A 132 -13.05 2.78 5.70
CA ILE A 132 -12.35 3.22 6.91
C ILE A 132 -13.23 4.23 7.67
N ILE A 133 -13.75 5.23 6.97
CA ILE A 133 -14.60 6.26 7.60
C ILE A 133 -15.89 5.65 8.13
N ALA A 134 -16.56 4.76 7.40
CA ALA A 134 -17.75 4.08 7.91
C ALA A 134 -17.46 3.28 9.19
N MET A 135 -16.32 2.59 9.28
CA MET A 135 -15.90 1.88 10.49
C MET A 135 -15.59 2.84 11.65
N MET A 136 -14.96 3.99 11.38
CA MET A 136 -14.71 5.02 12.39
C MET A 136 -16.04 5.63 12.89
N GLU A 137 -16.96 5.92 11.99
CA GLU A 137 -18.29 6.46 12.33
C GLU A 137 -19.09 5.50 13.21
N ASP A 138 -19.08 4.21 12.86
CA ASP A 138 -19.76 3.15 13.61
C ASP A 138 -19.13 2.97 14.99
N ASN A 139 -17.79 2.88 15.05
CA ASN A 139 -17.07 2.64 16.31
C ASN A 139 -17.20 3.82 17.30
N PHE A 140 -17.11 5.06 16.81
CA PHE A 140 -17.13 6.26 17.67
C PHE A 140 -18.53 6.85 17.86
N GLY A 141 -19.54 6.40 17.10
CA GLY A 141 -20.89 6.95 17.10
C GLY A 141 -20.95 8.38 16.60
N VAL A 142 -20.21 8.68 15.53
CA VAL A 142 -20.06 10.03 14.94
C VAL A 142 -20.41 10.01 13.46
N SER A 143 -20.38 11.18 12.81
CA SER A 143 -20.42 11.29 11.35
C SER A 143 -19.42 12.33 10.85
N PHE A 144 -18.79 12.03 9.70
CA PHE A 144 -17.84 12.89 9.03
C PHE A 144 -18.37 13.35 7.67
N GLN A 145 -17.83 14.44 7.15
CA GLN A 145 -18.07 14.89 5.79
C GLN A 145 -16.95 14.43 4.89
N LEU A 146 -17.24 13.56 3.92
CA LEU A 146 -16.28 13.19 2.88
C LEU A 146 -16.12 14.33 1.87
N VAL A 147 -14.87 14.70 1.58
CA VAL A 147 -14.50 15.73 0.61
C VAL A 147 -13.55 15.10 -0.41
N ASP A 148 -13.97 15.09 -1.69
CA ASP A 148 -13.07 14.71 -2.77
C ASP A 148 -12.00 15.80 -2.94
N ALA A 149 -10.82 15.52 -2.45
CA ALA A 149 -9.67 16.43 -2.48
C ALA A 149 -8.56 15.95 -3.42
N GLY A 150 -8.85 14.93 -4.24
CA GLY A 150 -7.91 14.40 -5.22
C GLY A 150 -6.80 13.54 -4.62
N ALA A 151 -5.64 13.52 -5.28
CA ALA A 151 -4.47 12.75 -4.85
C ALA A 151 -3.92 13.23 -3.49
N VAL A 152 -3.10 12.40 -2.82
CA VAL A 152 -2.55 12.70 -1.49
C VAL A 152 -1.85 14.07 -1.43
N SER A 153 -1.12 14.47 -2.48
CA SER A 153 -0.49 15.80 -2.56
C SER A 153 -1.51 16.95 -2.53
N ASP A 154 -2.65 16.77 -3.20
CA ASP A 154 -3.73 17.76 -3.23
C ASP A 154 -4.47 17.80 -1.88
N GLN A 155 -4.62 16.63 -1.23
CA GLN A 155 -5.17 16.53 0.12
C GLN A 155 -4.28 17.24 1.14
N ILE A 156 -2.96 17.08 1.07
CA ILE A 156 -1.99 17.81 1.93
C ILE A 156 -2.18 19.32 1.74
N ALA A 157 -2.23 19.79 0.50
CA ALA A 157 -2.46 21.22 0.22
C ALA A 157 -3.82 21.71 0.75
N SER A 158 -4.86 20.88 0.61
CA SER A 158 -6.19 21.16 1.13
C SER A 158 -6.22 21.23 2.67
N MET A 159 -5.47 20.35 3.35
CA MET A 159 -5.36 20.37 4.82
C MET A 159 -4.56 21.58 5.30
N MET A 160 -3.47 21.95 4.61
CA MET A 160 -2.74 23.18 4.89
C MET A 160 -3.60 24.42 4.74
N GLY A 161 -4.51 24.43 3.75
CA GLY A 161 -5.48 25.51 3.49
C GLY A 161 -6.76 25.47 4.33
N ASP A 162 -6.86 24.58 5.33
CA ASP A 162 -8.03 24.38 6.20
C ASP A 162 -9.34 24.03 5.43
N HIS A 163 -9.20 23.42 4.24
CA HIS A 163 -10.35 22.96 3.44
C HIS A 163 -10.82 21.56 3.87
N ILE A 164 -9.94 20.77 4.44
CA ILE A 164 -10.21 19.48 5.11
C ILE A 164 -9.57 19.48 6.51
N ASP A 165 -10.12 18.69 7.43
CA ASP A 165 -9.68 18.65 8.82
C ASP A 165 -8.73 17.48 9.11
N PHE A 166 -8.89 16.36 8.39
CA PHE A 166 -8.05 15.19 8.52
C PHE A 166 -8.02 14.36 7.23
N MET A 167 -7.01 13.50 7.10
CA MET A 167 -6.81 12.68 5.91
C MET A 167 -5.99 11.42 6.24
N LYS A 168 -5.96 10.46 5.32
CA LYS A 168 -5.08 9.28 5.37
C LYS A 168 -3.95 9.44 4.35
N ALA A 169 -2.71 9.19 4.77
CA ALA A 169 -1.57 9.20 3.85
C ALA A 169 -0.43 8.28 4.33
N PRO A 170 0.48 7.87 3.42
CA PRO A 170 1.79 7.40 3.82
C PRO A 170 2.54 8.46 4.62
N VAL A 171 3.12 8.09 5.76
CA VAL A 171 3.82 9.04 6.64
C VAL A 171 5.01 9.71 5.95
N GLY A 172 5.68 9.02 5.02
CA GLY A 172 6.80 9.57 4.26
C GLY A 172 6.45 10.83 3.47
N LEU A 173 5.19 10.96 2.99
CA LEU A 173 4.71 12.17 2.30
C LEU A 173 4.37 13.32 3.25
N ALA A 174 4.23 13.05 4.53
CA ALA A 174 3.85 14.03 5.55
C ALA A 174 4.96 14.31 6.57
N LYS A 175 6.08 13.60 6.53
CA LYS A 175 7.13 13.64 7.56
C LYS A 175 7.66 15.04 7.85
N ASP A 176 7.84 15.85 6.81
CA ASP A 176 8.35 17.22 6.98
C ASP A 176 7.32 18.12 7.67
N TYR A 177 6.04 17.95 7.38
CA TYR A 177 4.94 18.67 8.06
C TYR A 177 4.74 18.20 9.49
N VAL A 178 4.99 16.92 9.78
CA VAL A 178 4.98 16.39 11.15
C VAL A 178 6.19 16.92 11.93
N ALA A 179 7.37 16.93 11.32
CA ALA A 179 8.59 17.43 11.95
C ALA A 179 8.53 18.95 12.22
N SER A 180 7.87 19.73 11.37
CA SER A 180 7.62 21.17 11.58
C SER A 180 6.52 21.45 12.61
N GLY A 181 5.70 20.45 12.96
CA GLY A 181 4.55 20.60 13.85
C GLY A 181 3.29 21.12 13.15
N ASP A 182 3.27 21.16 11.82
CA ASP A 182 2.09 21.56 11.05
C ASP A 182 1.02 20.49 11.04
N PHE A 183 1.43 19.19 11.10
CA PHE A 183 0.52 18.04 11.16
C PHE A 183 0.82 17.17 12.38
N HIS A 184 -0.24 16.54 12.89
CA HIS A 184 -0.18 15.49 13.90
C HIS A 184 -0.50 14.14 13.25
N ILE A 185 0.25 13.10 13.63
CA ILE A 185 -0.13 11.72 13.35
C ILE A 185 -1.05 11.26 14.48
N LEU A 186 -2.32 10.96 14.16
CA LEU A 186 -3.29 10.54 15.17
C LEU A 186 -3.20 9.04 15.48
N ALA A 187 -3.00 8.22 14.46
CA ALA A 187 -2.81 6.78 14.58
C ALA A 187 -2.25 6.19 13.28
N PHE A 188 -1.64 5.00 13.38
CA PHE A 188 -1.23 4.20 12.23
C PHE A 188 -2.25 3.09 11.91
N PHE A 189 -2.40 2.75 10.64
CA PHE A 189 -3.25 1.64 10.18
C PHE A 189 -2.48 0.31 10.13
N ASN A 190 -1.59 0.07 11.07
CA ASN A 190 -0.70 -1.07 11.16
C ASN A 190 -1.16 -2.06 12.23
N GLN A 191 -0.68 -3.31 12.15
CA GLN A 191 -0.87 -4.32 13.21
C GLN A 191 -0.13 -3.95 14.49
N GLU A 192 1.06 -3.36 14.35
CA GLU A 192 2.00 -3.03 15.42
C GLU A 192 2.40 -1.55 15.33
N HIS A 193 2.93 -1.01 16.41
CA HIS A 193 3.43 0.37 16.43
C HIS A 193 4.53 0.60 15.39
N ASN A 194 4.52 1.76 14.78
CA ASN A 194 5.60 2.18 13.90
C ASN A 194 6.86 2.45 14.75
N PRO A 195 8.02 1.81 14.47
CA PRO A 195 9.22 1.97 15.28
C PRO A 195 9.79 3.39 15.29
N ASP A 196 9.52 4.18 14.23
CA ASP A 196 9.95 5.59 14.16
C ASP A 196 9.03 6.53 14.94
N TYR A 197 7.83 6.06 15.31
CA TYR A 197 6.80 6.80 16.04
C TYR A 197 6.19 5.92 17.13
N PRO A 198 7.00 5.46 18.13
CA PRO A 198 6.58 4.43 19.09
C PRO A 198 5.45 4.89 20.03
N ASP A 199 5.28 6.19 20.20
CA ASP A 199 4.23 6.77 21.06
C ASP A 199 2.89 6.98 20.35
N VAL A 200 2.84 6.79 19.01
CA VAL A 200 1.61 6.93 18.23
C VAL A 200 0.87 5.60 18.19
N PRO A 201 -0.42 5.57 18.59
CA PRO A 201 -1.19 4.33 18.62
C PRO A 201 -1.51 3.78 17.22
N THR A 202 -1.92 2.52 17.17
CA THR A 202 -2.57 1.95 15.98
C THR A 202 -4.07 2.25 16.00
N MET A 203 -4.70 2.28 14.82
CA MET A 203 -6.17 2.42 14.73
C MET A 203 -6.90 1.26 15.41
N LYS A 204 -6.27 0.08 15.49
CA LYS A 204 -6.80 -1.08 16.21
C LYS A 204 -6.88 -0.82 17.72
N GLU A 205 -5.89 -0.17 18.31
CA GLU A 205 -5.91 0.23 19.73
C GLU A 205 -6.97 1.30 19.99
N GLU A 206 -7.28 2.13 18.99
CA GLU A 206 -8.38 3.10 19.03
C GLU A 206 -9.75 2.46 18.72
N GLY A 207 -9.83 1.14 18.58
CA GLY A 207 -11.06 0.37 18.41
C GLY A 207 -11.50 0.18 16.96
N VAL A 208 -10.75 0.66 15.99
CA VAL A 208 -11.02 0.47 14.55
C VAL A 208 -10.12 -0.63 14.02
N ASP A 209 -10.62 -1.86 13.96
CA ASP A 209 -9.86 -3.03 13.48
C ASP A 209 -9.77 -3.04 11.94
N PHE A 210 -9.06 -2.06 11.42
CA PHE A 210 -8.77 -1.93 10.00
C PHE A 210 -7.28 -1.72 9.80
N VAL A 211 -6.65 -2.69 9.14
CA VAL A 211 -5.21 -2.63 8.82
C VAL A 211 -5.04 -2.35 7.33
N VAL A 212 -4.25 -1.34 7.03
CA VAL A 212 -3.87 -1.01 5.64
C VAL A 212 -2.42 -1.43 5.46
N ASP A 213 -2.22 -2.69 5.16
CA ASP A 213 -0.91 -3.19 4.76
C ASP A 213 -0.79 -3.09 3.24
N LYS A 214 -0.04 -2.11 2.78
CA LYS A 214 0.37 -2.08 1.37
C LYS A 214 1.61 -2.95 1.22
N PHE A 215 1.56 -3.89 0.31
CA PHE A 215 2.67 -4.77 0.02
C PHE A 215 2.88 -4.90 -1.50
N PHE A 216 4.07 -5.35 -1.90
CA PHE A 216 4.32 -5.80 -3.26
C PHE A 216 4.86 -7.21 -3.20
N GLY A 217 4.09 -8.15 -3.76
CA GLY A 217 4.41 -9.57 -3.78
C GLY A 217 4.77 -10.07 -5.18
N CYS A 218 5.53 -11.16 -5.22
CA CYS A 218 5.93 -11.86 -6.44
C CYS A 218 5.06 -13.12 -6.61
N PHE A 219 4.27 -13.14 -7.67
CA PHE A 219 3.26 -14.17 -7.93
C PHE A 219 3.51 -14.88 -9.26
N PHE A 220 3.74 -16.19 -9.20
CA PHE A 220 3.90 -17.06 -10.35
C PHE A 220 2.57 -17.73 -10.72
N PRO A 221 2.43 -18.31 -11.94
CA PRO A 221 1.31 -19.19 -12.23
C PRO A 221 1.20 -20.30 -11.18
N LYS A 222 -0.04 -20.66 -10.81
CA LYS A 222 -0.33 -21.58 -9.69
C LYS A 222 0.44 -22.91 -9.75
N ASP A 223 0.57 -23.48 -10.94
CA ASP A 223 1.15 -24.81 -11.15
C ASP A 223 2.69 -24.75 -11.36
N THR A 224 3.33 -23.63 -11.01
CA THR A 224 4.81 -23.52 -11.06
C THR A 224 5.42 -24.51 -10.06
N ASP A 225 6.44 -25.26 -10.52
CA ASP A 225 7.13 -26.24 -9.68
C ASP A 225 7.58 -25.63 -8.34
N PRO A 226 7.21 -26.22 -7.20
CA PRO A 226 7.62 -25.75 -5.88
C PRO A 226 9.13 -25.53 -5.73
N ALA A 227 9.97 -26.32 -6.40
CA ALA A 227 11.42 -26.15 -6.36
C ALA A 227 11.87 -24.84 -7.05
N ILE A 228 11.15 -24.41 -8.08
CA ILE A 228 11.39 -23.10 -8.73
C ILE A 228 10.99 -21.97 -7.77
N ILE A 229 9.82 -22.10 -7.14
CA ILE A 229 9.33 -21.11 -6.16
C ILE A 229 10.30 -21.00 -4.98
N GLU A 230 10.74 -22.11 -4.41
CA GLU A 230 11.70 -22.13 -3.29
C GLU A 230 13.03 -21.48 -3.67
N LYS A 231 13.57 -21.80 -4.85
CA LYS A 231 14.80 -21.18 -5.36
C LYS A 231 14.65 -19.66 -5.51
N PHE A 232 13.52 -19.22 -6.07
CA PHE A 232 13.23 -17.79 -6.23
C PHE A 232 13.06 -17.11 -4.87
N SER A 233 12.30 -17.71 -3.96
CA SER A 233 12.06 -17.21 -2.60
C SER A 233 13.37 -17.06 -1.82
N SER A 234 14.26 -18.05 -1.90
CA SER A 234 15.59 -17.99 -1.25
C SER A 234 16.46 -16.86 -1.80
N ALA A 235 16.42 -16.60 -3.11
CA ALA A 235 17.11 -15.46 -3.71
C ALA A 235 16.46 -14.14 -3.28
N LEU A 236 15.13 -14.09 -3.20
CA LEU A 236 14.37 -12.92 -2.73
C LEU A 236 14.73 -12.59 -1.27
N GLU A 237 14.85 -13.59 -0.40
CA GLU A 237 15.30 -13.41 0.98
C GLU A 237 16.70 -12.81 1.05
N GLN A 238 17.63 -13.29 0.20
CA GLN A 238 18.98 -12.74 0.14
C GLN A 238 19.00 -11.27 -0.29
N ILE A 239 18.20 -10.87 -1.27
CA ILE A 239 18.11 -9.45 -1.66
C ILE A 239 17.51 -8.59 -0.56
N CYS A 240 16.53 -9.10 0.19
CA CYS A 240 15.96 -8.35 1.32
C CYS A 240 16.96 -8.12 2.46
N GLN A 241 18.01 -8.95 2.56
CA GLN A 241 19.11 -8.80 3.52
C GLN A 241 20.28 -7.96 2.97
N ASP A 242 20.29 -7.63 1.67
CA ASP A 242 21.32 -6.81 1.04
C ASP A 242 21.17 -5.33 1.48
N PRO A 243 22.20 -4.73 2.15
CA PRO A 243 22.11 -3.35 2.61
C PRO A 243 21.90 -2.32 1.50
N ASP A 244 22.42 -2.59 0.29
CA ASP A 244 22.24 -1.70 -0.85
C ASP A 244 20.79 -1.75 -1.36
N PHE A 245 20.18 -2.96 -1.36
CA PHE A 245 18.76 -3.11 -1.67
C PHE A 245 17.90 -2.38 -0.65
N GLN A 246 18.15 -2.57 0.65
CA GLN A 246 17.40 -1.91 1.72
C GLN A 246 17.47 -0.39 1.60
N LYS A 247 18.66 0.15 1.32
CA LYS A 247 18.87 1.58 1.12
C LYS A 247 18.11 2.10 -0.11
N GLU A 248 18.27 1.45 -1.27
CA GLU A 248 17.56 1.87 -2.49
C GLU A 248 16.03 1.73 -2.33
N ALA A 249 15.58 0.69 -1.62
CA ALA A 249 14.16 0.49 -1.33
C ALA A 249 13.61 1.63 -0.46
N ALA A 250 14.33 2.05 0.58
CA ALA A 250 13.95 3.18 1.40
C ALA A 250 13.89 4.48 0.57
N ASP A 251 14.89 4.72 -0.28
CA ASP A 251 14.97 5.96 -1.08
C ASP A 251 13.85 6.08 -2.12
N VAL A 252 13.45 4.96 -2.78
CA VAL A 252 12.49 5.00 -3.91
C VAL A 252 11.07 4.66 -3.53
N MET A 253 10.87 3.96 -2.41
CA MET A 253 9.54 3.52 -1.99
C MET A 253 8.97 4.39 -0.88
N TYR A 254 9.82 5.01 -0.03
CA TYR A 254 9.38 5.66 1.20
C TYR A 254 10.29 6.79 1.68
N GLY A 255 11.20 7.27 0.82
CA GLY A 255 12.11 8.38 1.12
C GLY A 255 11.42 9.69 1.45
#